data_910d0c08553365ac006174168841b0a2
#
_entry.id   910d0c08553365ac006174168841b0a2
#
_cell.length_a   1.000
_cell.length_b   1.000
_cell.length_c   1.000
_cell.angle_alpha   90.00
_cell.angle_beta   90.00
_cell.angle_gamma   90.00
#
_symmetry.space_group_name_H-M   'P 1'
#
loop_
_entity.id
_entity.type
_entity.pdbx_description
1 polymer ?
#
loop_
_entity_poly.entity_id
_entity_poly.type
_entity_poly.pdbx_seq_one_letter_code
_entity_poly.pdbx_strand_id
1 'polypeptide(L)'
;MKIIDEFVLNNKNNHKTALIFKRNHKWIKKSFAEFLNDVFKMNNLIKTEVKDDNILIFSYPYTYEFYVTAFSVILSGKNLVIIDSFKDRKKVKAMLNMSSTKTVICDYITKFISFVFPRNIKKINANKSKKYSPLESYKDSGRVTTFTSGTTGMPKMILRDISFLFDQVEMIKNNIDFVENELLYALLPMYSIMSLFLGYSTIINKNPSAVSKFNPTALIATIRSIQTIKKPMGSVKRAFIGGAILYSEESKHLQNNLPNADITYVYGASESAMIYKTTVRKYIENPFTFDEGIKGVEIEITNLDENGVGEIVVKGDTVISEDHIHFTGDLGRLIKGRLQIVGRKKYSQLGFYNYLVDDEVLKANSKIKETFSFAFNNQKYVVYTGVITKKMNGIIYKRANKIPHDLKHKTKADYSRLIDIVNR
;
A
#
# COMPACT_ATOMS: atom_id res chain seq x y z
N MET A 1 -17.85 -3.75 -15.98
CA MET A 1 -18.75 -2.71 -16.59
C MET A 1 -19.55 -2.02 -15.52
N LYS A 2 -20.26 -2.76 -14.72
CA LYS A 2 -21.20 -2.24 -13.73
C LYS A 2 -20.64 -1.14 -12.79
N ILE A 3 -19.46 -1.33 -12.20
CA ILE A 3 -18.89 -0.36 -11.23
C ILE A 3 -18.48 0.95 -11.92
N ILE A 4 -17.91 0.92 -13.11
CA ILE A 4 -17.54 2.13 -13.86
C ILE A 4 -18.80 2.89 -14.26
N ASP A 5 -19.79 2.20 -14.81
CA ASP A 5 -21.06 2.82 -15.25
C ASP A 5 -21.80 3.42 -14.04
N GLU A 6 -21.88 2.69 -12.93
CA GLU A 6 -22.47 3.18 -11.68
C GLU A 6 -21.68 4.40 -11.14
N PHE A 7 -20.35 4.36 -11.16
CA PHE A 7 -19.54 5.49 -10.73
C PHE A 7 -19.83 6.75 -11.56
N VAL A 8 -19.87 6.63 -12.88
CA VAL A 8 -20.13 7.77 -13.75
C VAL A 8 -21.57 8.27 -13.60
N LEU A 9 -22.54 7.36 -13.59
CA LEU A 9 -23.96 7.71 -13.47
C LEU A 9 -24.24 8.44 -12.14
N ASN A 10 -23.73 7.91 -11.04
CA ASN A 10 -23.96 8.46 -9.71
C ASN A 10 -23.22 9.79 -9.46
N ASN A 11 -22.13 10.04 -10.21
CA ASN A 11 -21.28 11.20 -9.95
C ASN A 11 -21.39 12.32 -10.99
N LYS A 12 -22.13 12.14 -12.10
CA LYS A 12 -22.31 13.12 -13.15
C LYS A 12 -22.83 14.48 -12.64
N ASN A 13 -23.74 14.48 -11.68
CA ASN A 13 -24.33 15.67 -11.08
C ASN A 13 -24.10 15.72 -9.55
N ASN A 14 -23.14 14.98 -9.03
CA ASN A 14 -22.90 14.89 -7.61
C ASN A 14 -22.01 16.05 -7.12
N HIS A 15 -22.59 16.97 -6.37
CA HIS A 15 -21.89 18.12 -5.81
C HIS A 15 -21.19 17.83 -4.46
N LYS A 16 -21.30 16.61 -3.91
CA LYS A 16 -20.52 16.18 -2.75
C LYS A 16 -19.02 16.31 -3.07
N THR A 17 -18.25 16.75 -2.08
CA THR A 17 -16.79 16.81 -2.22
C THR A 17 -16.22 15.41 -2.50
N ALA A 18 -15.48 15.26 -3.58
CA ALA A 18 -14.71 14.06 -3.92
C ALA A 18 -13.32 14.12 -3.31
N LEU A 19 -12.57 15.18 -3.61
CA LEU A 19 -11.17 15.33 -3.24
C LEU A 19 -10.88 16.65 -2.54
N ILE A 20 -10.06 16.56 -1.49
CA ILE A 20 -9.45 17.72 -0.80
C ILE A 20 -7.94 17.60 -0.93
N PHE A 21 -7.32 18.61 -1.49
CA PHE A 21 -5.87 18.64 -1.73
C PHE A 21 -5.28 20.03 -1.54
N LYS A 22 -3.95 20.11 -1.49
CA LYS A 22 -3.23 21.37 -1.37
C LYS A 22 -2.47 21.70 -2.66
N ARG A 23 -2.68 22.91 -3.20
CA ARG A 23 -1.96 23.42 -4.36
C ARG A 23 -1.53 24.87 -4.09
N ASN A 24 -0.29 25.21 -4.35
CA ASN A 24 0.26 26.56 -4.12
C ASN A 24 -0.10 27.10 -2.72
N HIS A 25 0.12 26.30 -1.70
CA HIS A 25 -0.21 26.56 -0.28
C HIS A 25 -1.70 26.73 0.04
N LYS A 26 -2.60 26.69 -0.93
CA LYS A 26 -4.05 26.79 -0.73
C LYS A 26 -4.71 25.41 -0.73
N TRP A 27 -5.71 25.24 0.12
CA TRP A 27 -6.55 24.06 0.11
C TRP A 27 -7.67 24.22 -0.91
N ILE A 28 -7.86 23.21 -1.73
CA ILE A 28 -8.86 23.14 -2.80
C ILE A 28 -9.76 21.94 -2.53
N LYS A 29 -11.05 22.12 -2.71
CA LYS A 29 -12.06 21.06 -2.73
C LYS A 29 -12.58 20.94 -4.16
N LYS A 30 -12.74 19.70 -4.60
CA LYS A 30 -13.37 19.36 -5.87
C LYS A 30 -14.55 18.42 -5.62
N SER A 31 -15.71 18.73 -6.18
CA SER A 31 -16.86 17.82 -6.15
C SER A 31 -16.65 16.61 -7.07
N PHE A 32 -17.46 15.56 -6.90
CA PHE A 32 -17.44 14.42 -7.81
C PHE A 32 -17.77 14.84 -9.24
N ALA A 33 -18.74 15.72 -9.45
CA ALA A 33 -19.08 16.24 -10.78
C ALA A 33 -17.91 17.00 -11.42
N GLU A 34 -17.23 17.89 -10.67
CA GLU A 34 -16.04 18.57 -11.15
C GLU A 34 -14.88 17.63 -11.46
N PHE A 35 -14.66 16.63 -10.57
CA PHE A 35 -13.63 15.60 -10.76
C PHE A 35 -13.90 14.79 -12.03
N LEU A 36 -15.13 14.31 -12.21
CA LEU A 36 -15.51 13.55 -13.39
C LEU A 36 -15.41 14.36 -14.68
N ASN A 37 -15.76 15.65 -14.66
CA ASN A 37 -15.57 16.56 -15.80
C ASN A 37 -14.08 16.69 -16.18
N ASP A 38 -13.19 16.83 -15.18
CA ASP A 38 -11.75 16.91 -15.43
C ASP A 38 -11.18 15.54 -15.90
N VAL A 39 -11.73 14.42 -15.43
CA VAL A 39 -11.44 13.06 -15.94
C VAL A 39 -11.81 12.93 -17.41
N PHE A 40 -12.97 13.42 -17.83
CA PHE A 40 -13.39 13.37 -19.25
C PHE A 40 -12.53 14.24 -20.15
N LYS A 41 -12.10 15.42 -19.69
CA LYS A 41 -11.12 16.24 -20.43
C LYS A 41 -9.80 15.52 -20.63
N MET A 42 -9.29 14.86 -19.59
CA MET A 42 -8.05 14.08 -19.66
C MET A 42 -8.22 12.86 -20.56
N ASN A 43 -9.37 12.18 -20.49
CA ASN A 43 -9.66 11.05 -21.35
C ASN A 43 -9.66 11.44 -22.83
N ASN A 44 -10.23 12.61 -23.19
CA ASN A 44 -10.14 13.14 -24.55
C ASN A 44 -8.70 13.38 -24.98
N LEU A 45 -7.84 13.91 -24.12
CA LEU A 45 -6.41 14.07 -24.40
C LEU A 45 -5.73 12.72 -24.65
N ILE A 46 -6.07 11.70 -23.84
CA ILE A 46 -5.56 10.35 -24.01
C ILE A 46 -5.98 9.78 -25.37
N LYS A 47 -7.26 9.87 -25.73
CA LYS A 47 -7.78 9.40 -27.02
C LYS A 47 -7.08 10.05 -28.23
N THR A 48 -6.80 11.35 -28.14
CA THR A 48 -6.23 12.10 -29.26
C THR A 48 -4.71 11.99 -29.38
N GLU A 49 -4.01 11.90 -28.24
CA GLU A 49 -2.54 11.98 -28.25
C GLU A 49 -1.84 10.64 -27.91
N VAL A 50 -2.54 9.65 -27.32
CA VAL A 50 -1.91 8.41 -26.86
C VAL A 50 -2.29 7.23 -27.74
N LYS A 51 -1.31 6.68 -28.48
CA LYS A 51 -1.49 5.46 -29.29
C LYS A 51 -1.20 4.19 -28.50
N ASP A 52 -0.31 4.25 -27.52
CA ASP A 52 0.12 3.13 -26.71
C ASP A 52 -0.95 2.69 -25.71
N ASP A 53 -0.92 1.41 -25.32
CA ASP A 53 -1.83 0.89 -24.30
C ASP A 53 -1.28 1.07 -22.89
N ASN A 54 0.04 1.03 -22.69
CA ASN A 54 0.66 1.17 -21.39
C ASN A 54 1.03 2.63 -21.10
N ILE A 55 0.36 3.26 -20.16
CA ILE A 55 0.51 4.66 -19.78
C ILE A 55 1.07 4.77 -18.37
N LEU A 56 2.28 5.31 -18.25
CA LEU A 56 2.86 5.64 -16.95
C LEU A 56 2.39 7.01 -16.49
N ILE A 57 1.95 7.11 -15.26
CA ILE A 57 1.77 8.39 -14.59
C ILE A 57 3.06 8.78 -13.89
N PHE A 58 3.65 9.88 -14.33
CA PHE A 58 4.78 10.51 -13.67
C PHE A 58 4.32 11.76 -12.93
N SER A 59 3.69 11.56 -11.81
CA SER A 59 3.20 12.60 -10.92
C SER A 59 3.35 12.16 -9.47
N TYR A 60 3.43 13.12 -8.57
CA TYR A 60 3.42 12.81 -7.16
C TYR A 60 2.04 12.27 -6.75
N PRO A 61 1.96 11.08 -6.11
CA PRO A 61 0.68 10.38 -5.91
C PRO A 61 -0.29 11.06 -4.91
N TYR A 62 0.00 12.31 -4.52
CA TYR A 62 -0.86 13.13 -3.67
C TYR A 62 -1.25 14.44 -4.36
N THR A 63 -1.14 14.50 -5.69
CA THR A 63 -1.65 15.60 -6.51
C THR A 63 -3.00 15.24 -7.11
N TYR A 64 -3.81 16.24 -7.37
CA TYR A 64 -5.11 16.07 -8.03
C TYR A 64 -4.97 15.48 -9.43
N GLU A 65 -3.94 15.92 -10.15
CA GLU A 65 -3.63 15.47 -11.52
C GLU A 65 -3.33 13.98 -11.59
N PHE A 66 -2.72 13.40 -10.55
CA PHE A 66 -2.50 11.97 -10.48
C PHE A 66 -3.82 11.21 -10.54
N TYR A 67 -4.82 11.61 -9.74
CA TYR A 67 -6.12 10.91 -9.68
C TYR A 67 -6.94 11.13 -10.96
N VAL A 68 -6.97 12.36 -11.49
CA VAL A 68 -7.62 12.65 -12.76
C VAL A 68 -7.05 11.77 -13.87
N THR A 69 -5.71 11.66 -13.96
CA THR A 69 -5.05 10.84 -14.98
C THR A 69 -5.32 9.35 -14.76
N ALA A 70 -5.23 8.87 -13.51
CA ALA A 70 -5.48 7.46 -13.19
C ALA A 70 -6.89 7.01 -13.59
N PHE A 71 -7.90 7.78 -13.19
CA PHE A 71 -9.29 7.50 -13.59
C PHE A 71 -9.48 7.58 -15.10
N SER A 72 -8.86 8.54 -15.77
CA SER A 72 -8.97 8.68 -17.23
C SER A 72 -8.35 7.48 -17.97
N VAL A 73 -7.22 6.95 -17.49
CA VAL A 73 -6.60 5.75 -18.05
C VAL A 73 -7.49 4.54 -17.81
N ILE A 74 -8.00 4.35 -16.59
CA ILE A 74 -8.92 3.26 -16.23
C ILE A 74 -10.18 3.30 -17.11
N LEU A 75 -10.84 4.46 -17.22
CA LEU A 75 -12.06 4.61 -18.01
C LEU A 75 -11.81 4.44 -19.52
N SER A 76 -10.60 4.67 -20.00
CA SER A 76 -10.25 4.46 -21.42
C SER A 76 -10.00 2.99 -21.79
N GLY A 77 -9.98 2.08 -20.80
CA GLY A 77 -9.60 0.68 -20.98
C GLY A 77 -8.14 0.46 -21.32
N LYS A 78 -7.27 1.43 -21.02
CA LYS A 78 -5.81 1.33 -21.18
C LYS A 78 -5.13 0.87 -19.89
N ASN A 79 -3.88 0.46 -20.00
CA ASN A 79 -3.09 -0.04 -18.88
C ASN A 79 -2.46 1.11 -18.11
N LEU A 80 -2.83 1.22 -16.84
CA LEU A 80 -2.28 2.19 -15.90
C LEU A 80 -0.98 1.65 -15.29
N VAL A 81 0.13 2.34 -15.49
CA VAL A 81 1.42 1.98 -14.89
C VAL A 81 1.77 2.98 -13.79
N ILE A 82 2.01 2.50 -12.58
CA ILE A 82 2.36 3.30 -11.41
C ILE A 82 3.73 2.90 -10.89
N ILE A 83 4.64 3.86 -10.79
CA ILE A 83 5.97 3.71 -10.19
C ILE A 83 6.04 4.57 -8.93
N ASP A 84 6.28 3.95 -7.77
CA ASP A 84 6.27 4.65 -6.49
C ASP A 84 7.51 5.51 -6.22
N SER A 85 8.62 5.22 -6.88
CA SER A 85 9.87 5.95 -6.68
C SER A 85 10.67 6.08 -7.97
N PHE A 86 11.05 7.31 -8.28
CA PHE A 86 11.88 7.67 -9.44
C PHE A 86 13.33 7.97 -9.07
N LYS A 87 13.77 7.66 -7.85
CA LYS A 87 15.11 8.00 -7.34
C LYS A 87 16.22 7.14 -7.96
N ASP A 88 15.92 5.88 -8.27
CA ASP A 88 16.87 4.93 -8.85
C ASP A 88 16.61 4.76 -10.35
N ARG A 89 17.44 5.41 -11.18
CA ARG A 89 17.29 5.39 -12.64
C ARG A 89 17.38 3.99 -13.25
N LYS A 90 18.24 3.12 -12.69
CA LYS A 90 18.38 1.74 -13.19
C LYS A 90 17.09 0.97 -12.97
N LYS A 91 16.51 1.10 -11.78
CA LYS A 91 15.21 0.47 -11.46
C LYS A 91 14.08 1.07 -12.29
N VAL A 92 14.03 2.39 -12.48
CA VAL A 92 13.02 3.02 -13.34
C VAL A 92 13.11 2.49 -14.77
N LYS A 93 14.32 2.42 -15.36
CA LYS A 93 14.52 1.85 -16.70
C LYS A 93 14.07 0.39 -16.78
N ALA A 94 14.40 -0.41 -15.76
CA ALA A 94 13.95 -1.81 -15.71
C ALA A 94 12.41 -1.91 -15.65
N MET A 95 11.74 -1.11 -14.80
CA MET A 95 10.27 -1.08 -14.70
C MET A 95 9.60 -0.64 -16.00
N LEU A 96 10.14 0.36 -16.70
CA LEU A 96 9.65 0.81 -18.02
C LEU A 96 9.76 -0.30 -19.07
N ASN A 97 10.90 -1.02 -19.11
CA ASN A 97 11.09 -2.13 -20.03
C ASN A 97 10.14 -3.28 -19.72
N MET A 98 10.02 -3.68 -18.45
CA MET A 98 9.11 -4.76 -18.01
C MET A 98 7.65 -4.45 -18.36
N SER A 99 7.21 -3.20 -18.19
CA SER A 99 5.85 -2.78 -18.52
C SER A 99 5.66 -2.38 -19.98
N SER A 100 6.68 -2.47 -20.83
CA SER A 100 6.64 -2.04 -22.24
C SER A 100 6.07 -0.61 -22.41
N THR A 101 6.32 0.27 -21.44
CA THR A 101 5.77 1.63 -21.42
C THR A 101 6.50 2.53 -22.42
N LYS A 102 5.75 3.16 -23.32
CA LYS A 102 6.27 4.14 -24.29
C LYS A 102 5.69 5.54 -24.10
N THR A 103 4.63 5.67 -23.34
CA THR A 103 3.96 6.96 -23.07
C THR A 103 3.95 7.27 -21.58
N VAL A 104 4.34 8.47 -21.23
CA VAL A 104 4.33 9.02 -19.86
C VAL A 104 3.48 10.28 -19.83
N ILE A 105 2.49 10.29 -18.95
CA ILE A 105 1.72 11.52 -18.64
C ILE A 105 2.31 12.13 -17.37
N CYS A 106 2.72 13.39 -17.45
CA CYS A 106 3.34 14.12 -16.35
C CYS A 106 2.64 15.45 -16.08
N ASP A 107 2.62 15.89 -14.83
CA ASP A 107 2.22 17.23 -14.45
C ASP A 107 3.32 18.27 -14.78
N TYR A 108 3.02 19.56 -14.59
CA TYR A 108 3.93 20.66 -14.95
C TYR A 108 5.25 20.64 -14.14
N ILE A 109 5.18 20.28 -12.87
CA ILE A 109 6.34 20.30 -11.95
C ILE A 109 7.33 19.20 -12.33
N THR A 110 6.84 18.04 -12.69
CA THR A 110 7.65 16.85 -13.00
C THR A 110 8.25 16.90 -14.41
N LYS A 111 7.83 17.82 -15.28
CA LYS A 111 8.42 18.01 -16.61
C LYS A 111 9.93 18.29 -16.55
N PHE A 112 10.42 18.97 -15.52
CA PHE A 112 11.85 19.23 -15.31
C PHE A 112 12.65 17.96 -14.98
N ILE A 113 12.00 16.90 -14.46
CA ILE A 113 12.64 15.63 -14.11
C ILE A 113 12.60 14.65 -15.29
N SER A 114 12.21 15.13 -16.47
CA SER A 114 12.10 14.30 -17.68
C SER A 114 13.42 13.69 -18.19
N PHE A 115 14.56 14.11 -17.63
CA PHE A 115 15.86 13.48 -17.88
C PHE A 115 15.96 12.02 -17.35
N VAL A 116 15.02 11.63 -16.47
CA VAL A 116 14.93 10.25 -15.95
C VAL A 116 14.51 9.26 -17.05
N PHE A 117 13.76 9.73 -18.04
CA PHE A 117 13.19 8.88 -19.08
C PHE A 117 14.06 8.83 -20.35
N PRO A 118 14.18 7.66 -20.99
CA PRO A 118 14.79 7.54 -22.31
C PRO A 118 14.15 8.49 -23.34
N ARG A 119 14.92 8.85 -24.38
CA ARG A 119 14.46 9.79 -25.44
C ARG A 119 13.27 9.26 -26.24
N ASN A 120 13.16 7.96 -26.39
CA ASN A 120 12.07 7.29 -27.12
C ASN A 120 10.74 7.22 -26.36
N ILE A 121 10.68 7.70 -25.10
CA ILE A 121 9.45 7.79 -24.32
C ILE A 121 8.70 9.08 -24.66
N LYS A 122 7.46 8.95 -25.14
CA LYS A 122 6.57 10.09 -25.39
C LYS A 122 6.13 10.72 -24.06
N LYS A 123 6.27 12.02 -23.92
CA LYS A 123 5.94 12.79 -22.72
C LYS A 123 4.75 13.70 -23.02
N ILE A 124 3.66 13.52 -22.29
CA ILE A 124 2.43 14.29 -22.41
C ILE A 124 2.23 15.11 -21.14
N ASN A 125 1.93 16.39 -21.29
CA ASN A 125 1.65 17.28 -20.16
C ASN A 125 0.18 17.16 -19.77
N ALA A 126 -0.12 16.72 -18.57
CA ALA A 126 -1.48 16.61 -18.02
C ALA A 126 -2.27 17.94 -18.08
N ASN A 127 -1.59 19.08 -17.94
CA ASN A 127 -2.24 20.39 -17.97
C ASN A 127 -2.77 20.82 -19.37
N LYS A 128 -2.50 20.03 -20.41
CA LYS A 128 -3.05 20.26 -21.76
C LYS A 128 -4.50 19.79 -21.92
N SER A 129 -5.04 19.05 -20.95
CA SER A 129 -6.42 18.54 -21.01
C SER A 129 -7.44 19.66 -20.81
N LYS A 130 -7.89 20.28 -21.89
CA LYS A 130 -8.83 21.42 -21.84
C LYS A 130 -10.19 21.10 -22.48
N LYS A 131 -10.21 20.25 -23.50
CA LYS A 131 -11.42 19.98 -24.27
C LYS A 131 -12.22 18.84 -23.64
N TYR A 132 -13.44 19.13 -23.24
CA TYR A 132 -14.39 18.12 -22.75
C TYR A 132 -14.90 17.27 -23.91
N SER A 133 -14.99 15.97 -23.70
CA SER A 133 -15.71 15.03 -24.54
C SER A 133 -16.29 13.95 -23.64
N PRO A 134 -17.62 13.76 -23.61
CA PRO A 134 -18.20 12.64 -22.87
C PRO A 134 -17.68 11.32 -23.43
N LEU A 135 -17.57 10.33 -22.58
CA LEU A 135 -17.27 8.97 -23.02
C LEU A 135 -18.56 8.33 -23.56
N GLU A 136 -18.49 7.86 -24.80
CA GLU A 136 -19.61 7.16 -25.44
C GLU A 136 -19.79 5.74 -24.92
N SER A 137 -18.68 5.14 -24.46
CA SER A 137 -18.65 3.81 -23.84
C SER A 137 -17.43 3.65 -22.95
N TYR A 138 -17.54 2.86 -21.88
CA TYR A 138 -16.44 2.47 -21.01
C TYR A 138 -15.96 1.08 -21.41
N LYS A 139 -14.65 0.84 -21.31
CA LYS A 139 -14.07 -0.45 -21.60
C LYS A 139 -13.65 -1.13 -20.30
N ASP A 140 -14.03 -2.38 -20.12
CA ASP A 140 -13.59 -3.22 -19.01
C ASP A 140 -12.21 -3.82 -19.25
N SER A 141 -11.61 -3.54 -20.40
CA SER A 141 -10.26 -3.94 -20.73
C SER A 141 -9.27 -2.96 -20.11
N GLY A 142 -8.20 -3.45 -19.60
CA GLY A 142 -7.13 -2.63 -19.05
C GLY A 142 -6.58 -3.26 -17.78
N ARG A 143 -5.41 -2.78 -17.38
CA ARG A 143 -4.67 -3.29 -16.23
C ARG A 143 -4.12 -2.17 -15.38
N VAL A 144 -3.97 -2.45 -14.10
CA VAL A 144 -3.18 -1.62 -13.19
C VAL A 144 -1.88 -2.34 -12.89
N THR A 145 -0.78 -1.77 -13.37
CA THR A 145 0.57 -2.29 -13.17
C THR A 145 1.24 -1.52 -12.03
N THR A 146 1.68 -2.24 -11.02
CA THR A 146 2.52 -1.69 -9.94
C THR A 146 3.77 -2.54 -9.79
N PHE A 147 4.72 -2.08 -8.96
CA PHE A 147 5.96 -2.82 -8.75
C PHE A 147 6.20 -3.02 -7.26
N THR A 148 6.68 -4.17 -6.87
CA THR A 148 7.13 -4.48 -5.51
C THR A 148 8.64 -4.61 -5.47
N SER A 149 9.25 -4.39 -4.31
CA SER A 149 10.67 -4.65 -4.10
C SER A 149 10.88 -6.17 -4.13
N GLY A 150 11.38 -6.70 -5.23
CA GLY A 150 11.75 -8.11 -5.32
C GLY A 150 12.81 -8.48 -4.27
N THR A 151 12.80 -9.72 -3.82
CA THR A 151 13.77 -10.27 -2.85
C THR A 151 15.22 -10.23 -3.37
N THR A 152 15.40 -10.13 -4.69
CA THR A 152 16.69 -10.02 -5.41
C THR A 152 17.16 -8.58 -5.57
N GLY A 153 16.44 -7.59 -5.01
CA GLY A 153 16.74 -6.16 -5.19
C GLY A 153 16.22 -5.55 -6.50
N MET A 154 15.79 -6.39 -7.46
CA MET A 154 15.12 -5.94 -8.68
C MET A 154 13.61 -5.82 -8.45
N PRO A 155 12.93 -4.85 -9.10
CA PRO A 155 11.48 -4.73 -9.00
C PRO A 155 10.78 -5.97 -9.56
N LYS A 156 9.73 -6.46 -8.84
CA LYS A 156 8.78 -7.44 -9.38
C LYS A 156 7.55 -6.68 -9.89
N MET A 157 7.16 -6.92 -11.11
CA MET A 157 5.96 -6.35 -11.72
C MET A 157 4.73 -7.11 -11.22
N ILE A 158 3.70 -6.38 -10.80
CA ILE A 158 2.41 -6.90 -10.40
C ILE A 158 1.37 -6.34 -11.37
N LEU A 159 0.74 -7.23 -12.11
CA LEU A 159 -0.33 -6.93 -13.05
C LEU A 159 -1.67 -7.25 -12.39
N ARG A 160 -2.60 -6.31 -12.46
CA ARG A 160 -3.98 -6.51 -12.01
C ARG A 160 -4.90 -6.11 -13.14
N ASP A 161 -5.72 -7.01 -13.59
CA ASP A 161 -6.79 -6.65 -14.50
C ASP A 161 -7.76 -5.69 -13.82
N ILE A 162 -8.48 -4.89 -14.57
CA ILE A 162 -9.37 -3.88 -13.99
C ILE A 162 -10.54 -4.54 -13.22
N SER A 163 -10.97 -5.74 -13.64
CA SER A 163 -11.93 -6.55 -12.89
C SER A 163 -11.44 -6.84 -11.47
N PHE A 164 -10.19 -7.26 -11.34
CA PHE A 164 -9.58 -7.51 -10.04
C PHE A 164 -9.54 -6.25 -9.14
N LEU A 165 -9.33 -5.06 -9.72
CA LEU A 165 -9.43 -3.82 -8.95
C LEU A 165 -10.85 -3.62 -8.40
N PHE A 166 -11.87 -3.97 -9.19
CA PHE A 166 -13.26 -3.85 -8.76
C PHE A 166 -13.65 -4.92 -7.73
N ASP A 167 -13.12 -6.12 -7.86
CA ASP A 167 -13.28 -7.17 -6.83
C ASP A 167 -12.67 -6.72 -5.49
N GLN A 168 -11.53 -5.99 -5.53
CA GLN A 168 -10.97 -5.37 -4.34
C GLN A 168 -11.85 -4.23 -3.78
N VAL A 169 -12.49 -3.43 -4.63
CA VAL A 169 -13.45 -2.39 -4.20
C VAL A 169 -14.65 -3.04 -3.50
N GLU A 170 -15.22 -4.08 -4.07
CA GLU A 170 -16.33 -4.84 -3.46
C GLU A 170 -15.90 -5.56 -2.16
N MET A 171 -14.70 -6.12 -2.12
CA MET A 171 -14.13 -6.70 -0.91
C MET A 171 -14.04 -5.65 0.21
N ILE A 172 -13.53 -4.45 -0.10
CA ILE A 172 -13.46 -3.35 0.87
C ILE A 172 -14.87 -2.99 1.37
N LYS A 173 -15.82 -2.83 0.46
CA LYS A 173 -17.21 -2.52 0.77
C LYS A 173 -17.85 -3.55 1.72
N ASN A 174 -17.56 -4.83 1.50
CA ASN A 174 -18.16 -5.94 2.25
C ASN A 174 -17.46 -6.25 3.59
N ASN A 175 -16.25 -5.78 3.80
CA ASN A 175 -15.43 -6.11 4.97
C ASN A 175 -15.02 -4.91 5.83
N ILE A 176 -15.29 -3.69 5.34
CA ILE A 176 -14.97 -2.45 6.03
C ILE A 176 -16.24 -1.64 6.22
N ASP A 177 -16.64 -1.44 7.47
CA ASP A 177 -17.83 -0.68 7.83
C ASP A 177 -17.55 0.83 7.74
N PHE A 178 -17.51 1.36 6.51
CA PHE A 178 -17.53 2.80 6.31
C PHE A 178 -18.95 3.32 6.53
N VAL A 179 -19.04 4.46 7.21
CA VAL A 179 -20.33 5.14 7.39
C VAL A 179 -20.53 6.16 6.27
N GLU A 180 -21.78 6.33 5.88
CA GLU A 180 -22.17 7.35 4.92
C GLU A 180 -21.67 8.75 5.38
N ASN A 181 -21.18 9.54 4.42
CA ASN A 181 -20.61 10.87 4.65
C ASN A 181 -19.28 10.93 5.44
N GLU A 182 -18.54 9.85 5.56
CA GLU A 182 -17.20 9.93 6.11
C GLU A 182 -16.25 10.79 5.27
N LEU A 183 -15.41 11.53 5.97
CA LEU A 183 -14.26 12.20 5.38
C LEU A 183 -13.02 11.34 5.62
N LEU A 184 -12.53 10.75 4.55
CA LEU A 184 -11.40 9.82 4.59
C LEU A 184 -10.06 10.55 4.43
N TYR A 185 -9.11 10.25 5.31
CA TYR A 185 -7.72 10.62 5.15
C TYR A 185 -6.94 9.39 4.67
N ALA A 186 -6.69 9.32 3.36
CA ALA A 186 -6.03 8.18 2.75
C ALA A 186 -4.55 8.49 2.47
N LEU A 187 -3.65 7.77 3.14
CA LEU A 187 -2.21 7.89 2.98
C LEU A 187 -1.62 6.88 1.98
N LEU A 188 -2.49 6.12 1.33
CA LEU A 188 -2.15 5.14 0.30
C LEU A 188 -2.89 5.46 -1.00
N PRO A 189 -2.19 5.76 -2.12
CA PRO A 189 -2.81 6.21 -3.37
C PRO A 189 -3.85 5.23 -3.95
N MET A 190 -3.57 3.93 -3.92
CA MET A 190 -4.51 2.93 -4.43
C MET A 190 -5.82 2.91 -3.62
N TYR A 191 -5.74 3.01 -2.30
CA TYR A 191 -6.94 3.10 -1.47
C TYR A 191 -7.70 4.41 -1.66
N SER A 192 -7.02 5.52 -2.03
CA SER A 192 -7.71 6.74 -2.44
C SER A 192 -8.47 6.56 -3.76
N ILE A 193 -7.94 5.79 -4.72
CA ILE A 193 -8.65 5.44 -5.96
C ILE A 193 -9.89 4.61 -5.62
N MET A 194 -9.73 3.57 -4.79
CA MET A 194 -10.85 2.70 -4.38
C MET A 194 -11.92 3.48 -3.61
N SER A 195 -11.53 4.37 -2.68
CA SER A 195 -12.48 5.18 -1.91
C SER A 195 -13.32 6.12 -2.78
N LEU A 196 -12.74 6.64 -3.87
CA LEU A 196 -13.48 7.45 -4.82
C LEU A 196 -14.51 6.62 -5.60
N PHE A 197 -14.18 5.39 -6.02
CA PHE A 197 -15.16 4.48 -6.61
C PHE A 197 -16.31 4.15 -5.65
N LEU A 198 -16.03 4.10 -4.35
CA LEU A 198 -17.04 3.91 -3.29
C LEU A 198 -17.81 5.19 -2.93
N GLY A 199 -17.52 6.34 -3.55
CA GLY A 199 -18.23 7.61 -3.31
C GLY A 199 -17.81 8.36 -2.04
N TYR A 200 -16.64 8.07 -1.46
CA TYR A 200 -16.16 8.73 -0.24
C TYR A 200 -15.36 9.99 -0.53
N SER A 201 -15.63 11.05 0.24
CA SER A 201 -14.83 12.27 0.25
C SER A 201 -13.43 11.96 0.79
N THR A 202 -12.38 12.29 0.05
CA THR A 202 -11.02 11.86 0.38
C THR A 202 -10.03 13.02 0.44
N ILE A 203 -9.27 13.10 1.51
CA ILE A 203 -8.13 14.02 1.64
C ILE A 203 -6.88 13.34 1.08
N ILE A 204 -6.30 13.90 0.03
CA ILE A 204 -5.07 13.39 -0.63
C ILE A 204 -3.87 14.28 -0.30
N ASN A 205 -3.38 14.23 0.92
CA ASN A 205 -2.22 15.02 1.31
C ASN A 205 -1.46 14.37 2.48
N LYS A 206 -0.14 14.29 2.39
CA LYS A 206 0.71 13.78 3.50
C LYS A 206 0.91 14.79 4.64
N ASN A 207 0.46 16.04 4.48
CA ASN A 207 0.69 17.06 5.49
C ASN A 207 -0.24 16.88 6.69
N PRO A 208 0.27 16.67 7.91
CA PRO A 208 -0.55 16.52 9.11
C PRO A 208 -1.48 17.70 9.40
N SER A 209 -1.21 18.90 8.85
CA SER A 209 -2.12 20.05 8.96
C SER A 209 -3.49 19.82 8.31
N ALA A 210 -3.62 18.81 7.45
CA ALA A 210 -4.90 18.40 6.91
C ALA A 210 -5.83 17.86 8.00
N VAL A 211 -5.30 17.12 8.96
CA VAL A 211 -6.07 16.51 10.05
C VAL A 211 -6.69 17.60 10.91
N SER A 212 -5.91 18.57 11.40
CA SER A 212 -6.41 19.65 12.25
C SER A 212 -7.34 20.63 11.53
N LYS A 213 -7.23 20.72 10.19
CA LYS A 213 -8.09 21.64 9.42
C LYS A 213 -9.42 21.05 9.02
N PHE A 214 -9.45 19.77 8.68
CA PHE A 214 -10.64 19.13 8.09
C PHE A 214 -11.29 18.10 9.00
N ASN A 215 -10.64 17.71 10.11
CA ASN A 215 -11.16 16.75 11.07
C ASN A 215 -11.67 15.46 10.40
N PRO A 216 -10.82 14.72 9.65
CA PRO A 216 -11.23 13.47 9.01
C PRO A 216 -11.78 12.49 10.05
N THR A 217 -12.82 11.75 9.66
CA THR A 217 -13.47 10.77 10.54
C THR A 217 -12.95 9.36 10.32
N ALA A 218 -12.38 9.10 9.14
CA ALA A 218 -11.76 7.82 8.83
C ALA A 218 -10.32 8.00 8.31
N LEU A 219 -9.48 6.96 8.55
CA LEU A 219 -8.08 6.93 8.17
C LEU A 219 -7.75 5.60 7.48
N ILE A 220 -7.06 5.67 6.33
CA ILE A 220 -6.39 4.50 5.73
C ILE A 220 -4.90 4.80 5.62
N ALA A 221 -4.08 3.98 6.26
CA ALA A 221 -2.65 4.22 6.35
C ALA A 221 -1.83 2.93 6.46
N THR A 222 -0.54 3.02 6.17
CA THR A 222 0.41 2.02 6.66
C THR A 222 0.84 2.38 8.08
N ILE A 223 1.28 1.39 8.85
CA ILE A 223 1.86 1.58 10.19
C ILE A 223 2.90 2.71 10.16
N ARG A 224 3.79 2.69 9.19
CA ARG A 224 4.86 3.68 9.04
C ARG A 224 4.36 5.09 8.70
N SER A 225 3.28 5.21 7.94
CA SER A 225 2.69 6.51 7.62
C SER A 225 2.17 7.20 8.88
N ILE A 226 1.59 6.42 9.81
CA ILE A 226 1.08 6.95 11.08
C ILE A 226 2.20 7.36 12.03
N GLN A 227 3.28 6.61 12.09
CA GLN A 227 4.44 6.96 12.92
C GLN A 227 5.04 8.33 12.59
N THR A 228 4.80 8.85 11.38
CA THR A 228 5.21 10.21 10.99
C THR A 228 4.29 11.31 11.53
N ILE A 229 3.12 10.94 12.05
CA ILE A 229 2.14 11.88 12.58
C ILE A 229 2.44 12.12 14.06
N LYS A 230 2.87 13.34 14.37
CA LYS A 230 3.36 13.73 15.70
C LYS A 230 2.26 14.14 16.69
N LYS A 231 1.03 14.34 16.23
CA LYS A 231 -0.08 14.81 17.06
C LYS A 231 -1.24 13.81 17.01
N PRO A 232 -1.90 13.53 18.14
CA PRO A 232 -3.09 12.68 18.15
C PRO A 232 -4.17 13.17 17.18
N MET A 233 -4.83 12.25 16.51
CA MET A 233 -5.92 12.51 15.58
C MET A 233 -7.26 12.16 16.23
N GLY A 234 -7.71 13.00 17.17
CA GLY A 234 -8.93 12.76 17.96
C GLY A 234 -10.24 12.80 17.16
N SER A 235 -10.23 13.35 15.93
CA SER A 235 -11.40 13.35 15.03
C SER A 235 -11.63 11.99 14.36
N VAL A 236 -10.59 11.16 14.23
CA VAL A 236 -10.68 9.86 13.58
C VAL A 236 -11.47 8.91 14.47
N LYS A 237 -12.53 8.32 13.93
CA LYS A 237 -13.40 7.34 14.57
C LYS A 237 -13.14 5.92 14.07
N ARG A 238 -12.66 5.77 12.84
CA ARG A 238 -12.28 4.49 12.22
C ARG A 238 -10.93 4.58 11.56
N ALA A 239 -10.09 3.58 11.76
CA ALA A 239 -8.79 3.51 11.11
C ALA A 239 -8.53 2.11 10.57
N PHE A 240 -8.04 2.04 9.33
CA PHE A 240 -7.64 0.81 8.66
C PHE A 240 -6.14 0.87 8.40
N ILE A 241 -5.41 -0.07 8.98
CA ILE A 241 -3.96 -0.03 9.04
C ILE A 241 -3.40 -1.38 8.65
N GLY A 242 -2.35 -1.38 7.82
CA GLY A 242 -1.72 -2.61 7.36
C GLY A 242 -0.37 -2.35 6.69
N GLY A 243 0.09 -3.33 5.93
CA GLY A 243 1.25 -3.23 5.05
C GLY A 243 2.62 -3.44 5.69
N ALA A 244 2.66 -3.70 6.99
CA ALA A 244 3.86 -4.15 7.72
C ALA A 244 3.43 -4.86 9.00
N ILE A 245 4.36 -5.60 9.62
CA ILE A 245 4.11 -6.17 10.94
C ILE A 245 4.03 -5.06 11.99
N LEU A 246 3.15 -5.21 12.96
CA LEU A 246 2.95 -4.29 14.07
C LEU A 246 3.46 -4.95 15.35
N TYR A 247 4.51 -4.40 15.93
CA TYR A 247 5.05 -4.90 17.19
C TYR A 247 4.26 -4.38 18.39
N SER A 248 4.35 -5.06 19.52
CA SER A 248 3.54 -4.82 20.71
C SER A 248 3.64 -3.37 21.22
N GLU A 249 4.83 -2.79 21.25
CA GLU A 249 5.02 -1.39 21.69
C GLU A 249 4.49 -0.39 20.66
N GLU A 250 4.61 -0.70 19.37
CA GLU A 250 4.06 0.14 18.29
C GLU A 250 2.53 0.14 18.32
N SER A 251 1.90 -0.99 18.68
CA SER A 251 0.44 -1.09 18.77
C SER A 251 -0.15 -0.20 19.86
N LYS A 252 0.53 -0.11 21.02
CA LYS A 252 0.16 0.82 22.11
C LYS A 252 0.31 2.28 21.68
N HIS A 253 1.43 2.61 21.03
CA HIS A 253 1.68 3.96 20.50
C HIS A 253 0.64 4.38 19.45
N LEU A 254 0.26 3.44 18.60
CA LEU A 254 -0.78 3.64 17.60
C LEU A 254 -2.13 3.99 18.23
N GLN A 255 -2.53 3.27 19.28
CA GLN A 255 -3.77 3.55 20.01
C GLN A 255 -3.74 4.93 20.67
N ASN A 256 -2.61 5.36 21.20
CA ASN A 256 -2.46 6.72 21.78
C ASN A 256 -2.56 7.82 20.71
N ASN A 257 -2.10 7.57 19.49
CA ASN A 257 -2.22 8.52 18.37
C ASN A 257 -3.64 8.61 17.79
N LEU A 258 -4.45 7.58 18.01
CA LEU A 258 -5.82 7.46 17.53
C LEU A 258 -6.78 7.15 18.71
N PRO A 259 -6.89 8.05 19.70
CA PRO A 259 -7.51 7.73 20.99
C PRO A 259 -9.02 7.42 20.91
N ASN A 260 -9.69 7.92 19.89
CA ASN A 260 -11.14 7.78 19.69
C ASN A 260 -11.51 6.83 18.55
N ALA A 261 -10.52 6.11 17.97
CA ALA A 261 -10.75 5.29 16.79
C ALA A 261 -10.91 3.81 17.14
N ASP A 262 -11.85 3.18 16.47
CA ASP A 262 -11.83 1.74 16.25
C ASP A 262 -10.79 1.45 15.17
N ILE A 263 -9.69 0.81 15.57
CA ILE A 263 -8.56 0.58 14.70
C ILE A 263 -8.58 -0.87 14.23
N THR A 264 -8.85 -1.08 12.94
CA THR A 264 -8.73 -2.37 12.28
C THR A 264 -7.33 -2.54 11.71
N TYR A 265 -6.65 -3.59 12.14
CA TYR A 265 -5.37 -4.01 11.60
C TYR A 265 -5.58 -5.12 10.59
N VAL A 266 -5.08 -4.92 9.37
CA VAL A 266 -5.29 -5.81 8.22
C VAL A 266 -3.98 -6.49 7.84
N TYR A 267 -4.00 -7.80 7.77
CA TYR A 267 -2.98 -8.62 7.11
C TYR A 267 -3.37 -8.82 5.66
N GLY A 268 -2.41 -8.63 4.76
CA GLY A 268 -2.62 -8.80 3.33
C GLY A 268 -1.33 -8.68 2.53
N ALA A 269 -1.42 -9.03 1.25
CA ALA A 269 -0.32 -8.95 0.31
C ALA A 269 -0.73 -8.17 -0.95
N SER A 270 0.26 -7.71 -1.71
CA SER A 270 -0.02 -7.04 -2.99
C SER A 270 -0.65 -7.98 -4.00
N GLU A 271 -0.41 -9.26 -3.85
CA GLU A 271 -0.86 -10.34 -4.73
C GLU A 271 -2.26 -10.88 -4.38
N SER A 272 -2.78 -10.62 -3.16
CA SER A 272 -4.05 -11.19 -2.67
C SER A 272 -4.93 -10.19 -1.91
N ALA A 273 -4.56 -8.91 -1.90
CA ALA A 273 -5.24 -7.85 -1.14
C ALA A 273 -5.34 -8.17 0.37
N MET A 274 -6.52 -8.00 0.97
CA MET A 274 -6.77 -8.32 2.39
C MET A 274 -6.98 -9.82 2.56
N ILE A 275 -6.39 -10.40 3.62
CA ILE A 275 -6.46 -11.84 3.93
C ILE A 275 -7.14 -12.07 5.28
N TYR A 276 -6.70 -11.38 6.30
CA TYR A 276 -7.22 -11.44 7.67
C TYR A 276 -7.28 -10.05 8.28
N LYS A 277 -8.16 -9.84 9.27
CA LYS A 277 -8.26 -8.60 10.04
C LYS A 277 -8.40 -8.90 11.53
N THR A 278 -8.04 -7.94 12.35
CA THR A 278 -8.29 -7.92 13.81
C THR A 278 -8.41 -6.46 14.27
N THR A 279 -8.95 -6.22 15.46
CA THR A 279 -8.86 -4.89 16.07
C THR A 279 -7.52 -4.72 16.78
N VAL A 280 -6.95 -3.52 16.77
CA VAL A 280 -5.68 -3.26 17.48
C VAL A 280 -5.81 -3.55 18.98
N ARG A 281 -6.97 -3.36 19.58
CA ARG A 281 -7.25 -3.72 20.99
C ARG A 281 -7.00 -5.22 21.23
N LYS A 282 -7.63 -6.10 20.45
CA LYS A 282 -7.43 -7.55 20.54
C LYS A 282 -5.99 -7.97 20.20
N TYR A 283 -5.39 -7.26 19.25
CA TYR A 283 -4.00 -7.51 18.85
C TYR A 283 -3.00 -7.20 19.97
N ILE A 284 -3.24 -6.18 20.79
CA ILE A 284 -2.42 -5.87 21.97
C ILE A 284 -2.47 -7.02 22.99
N GLU A 285 -3.65 -7.61 23.18
CA GLU A 285 -3.83 -8.75 24.09
C GLU A 285 -3.19 -10.02 23.55
N ASN A 286 -3.25 -10.23 22.24
CA ASN A 286 -2.73 -11.41 21.54
C ASN A 286 -1.89 -10.98 20.32
N PRO A 287 -0.64 -10.56 20.52
CA PRO A 287 0.23 -10.08 19.43
C PRO A 287 0.38 -11.10 18.31
N PHE A 288 0.48 -10.60 17.09
CA PHE A 288 0.60 -11.37 15.84
C PHE A 288 -0.60 -12.22 15.48
N THR A 289 -1.72 -12.10 16.20
CA THR A 289 -2.93 -12.91 15.98
C THR A 289 -4.04 -12.07 15.35
N PHE A 290 -4.63 -12.61 14.28
CA PHE A 290 -5.74 -12.03 13.55
C PHE A 290 -6.99 -12.89 13.76
N ASP A 291 -8.10 -12.28 14.11
CA ASP A 291 -9.30 -12.97 14.58
C ASP A 291 -10.24 -13.41 13.46
N GLU A 292 -10.25 -12.68 12.35
CA GLU A 292 -11.29 -12.83 11.32
C GLU A 292 -10.69 -12.89 9.92
N GLY A 293 -10.99 -13.96 9.21
CA GLY A 293 -10.68 -14.12 7.79
C GLY A 293 -11.56 -13.20 6.92
N ILE A 294 -11.01 -12.72 5.83
CA ILE A 294 -11.76 -11.91 4.85
C ILE A 294 -12.68 -12.83 4.06
N LYS A 295 -13.96 -12.45 3.95
CA LYS A 295 -14.95 -13.21 3.21
C LYS A 295 -14.53 -13.38 1.74
N GLY A 296 -14.55 -14.61 1.25
CA GLY A 296 -14.13 -14.97 -0.11
C GLY A 296 -12.63 -15.23 -0.25
N VAL A 297 -11.89 -15.26 0.87
CA VAL A 297 -10.47 -15.63 0.91
C VAL A 297 -10.28 -16.86 1.78
N GLU A 298 -9.65 -17.88 1.22
CA GLU A 298 -9.29 -19.10 1.95
C GLU A 298 -7.79 -19.12 2.22
N ILE A 299 -7.40 -19.70 3.35
CA ILE A 299 -5.99 -19.92 3.69
C ILE A 299 -5.73 -21.38 4.02
N GLU A 300 -4.53 -21.80 3.69
CA GLU A 300 -3.96 -23.09 4.07
C GLU A 300 -2.57 -22.86 4.70
N ILE A 301 -2.23 -23.64 5.70
CA ILE A 301 -0.88 -23.64 6.27
C ILE A 301 -0.18 -24.90 5.77
N THR A 302 0.88 -24.73 5.00
CA THR A 302 1.60 -25.84 4.35
C THR A 302 2.98 -26.04 4.96
N ASN A 303 3.52 -27.26 4.85
CA ASN A 303 4.85 -27.62 5.36
C ASN A 303 5.01 -27.33 6.86
N LEU A 304 4.12 -27.89 7.67
CA LEU A 304 4.08 -27.69 9.12
C LEU A 304 5.36 -28.24 9.80
N ASP A 305 5.90 -27.46 10.71
CA ASP A 305 6.92 -27.90 11.65
C ASP A 305 6.29 -28.54 12.92
N GLU A 306 7.12 -28.94 13.88
CA GLU A 306 6.72 -29.56 15.16
C GLU A 306 5.80 -28.67 16.01
N ASN A 307 5.82 -27.35 15.79
CA ASN A 307 4.99 -26.38 16.49
C ASN A 307 3.70 -26.04 15.71
N GLY A 308 3.41 -26.76 14.63
CA GLY A 308 2.28 -26.51 13.75
C GLY A 308 2.39 -25.21 12.95
N VAL A 309 3.61 -24.69 12.79
CA VAL A 309 3.90 -23.50 12.00
C VAL A 309 4.31 -23.91 10.60
N GLY A 310 3.74 -23.27 9.59
CA GLY A 310 4.06 -23.51 8.19
C GLY A 310 3.89 -22.23 7.34
N GLU A 311 4.08 -22.36 6.04
CA GLU A 311 3.88 -21.26 5.11
C GLU A 311 2.39 -20.99 4.91
N ILE A 312 2.01 -19.71 5.01
CA ILE A 312 0.65 -19.27 4.75
C ILE A 312 0.45 -19.21 3.23
N VAL A 313 -0.50 -20.02 2.73
CA VAL A 313 -0.93 -20.04 1.33
C VAL A 313 -2.34 -19.48 1.26
N VAL A 314 -2.57 -18.56 0.32
CA VAL A 314 -3.86 -17.89 0.10
C VAL A 314 -4.49 -18.39 -1.19
N LYS A 315 -5.77 -18.69 -1.15
CA LYS A 315 -6.58 -19.13 -2.30
C LYS A 315 -7.81 -18.25 -2.46
N GLY A 316 -8.25 -18.03 -3.69
CA GLY A 316 -9.49 -17.32 -4.00
C GLY A 316 -9.38 -16.33 -5.15
N ASP A 317 -10.53 -15.80 -5.57
CA ASP A 317 -10.66 -14.93 -6.75
C ASP A 317 -9.90 -13.59 -6.62
N THR A 318 -9.57 -13.19 -5.39
CA THR A 318 -8.77 -11.99 -5.13
C THR A 318 -7.25 -12.22 -5.21
N VAL A 319 -6.82 -13.42 -5.61
CA VAL A 319 -5.41 -13.76 -5.85
C VAL A 319 -5.07 -13.57 -7.34
N ILE A 320 -3.98 -12.85 -7.63
CA ILE A 320 -3.60 -12.42 -8.98
C ILE A 320 -3.06 -13.56 -9.86
N SER A 321 -2.62 -14.69 -9.29
CA SER A 321 -2.08 -15.81 -10.06
C SER A 321 -3.17 -16.51 -10.89
N GLU A 322 -2.80 -17.12 -12.01
CA GLU A 322 -3.72 -17.84 -12.90
C GLU A 322 -4.41 -19.04 -12.21
N ASP A 323 -3.74 -19.67 -11.26
CA ASP A 323 -4.25 -20.76 -10.43
C ASP A 323 -4.99 -20.29 -9.19
N HIS A 324 -5.13 -18.96 -8.99
CA HIS A 324 -5.73 -18.34 -7.80
C HIS A 324 -5.08 -18.77 -6.48
N ILE A 325 -3.77 -19.11 -6.51
CA ILE A 325 -3.01 -19.55 -5.34
C ILE A 325 -1.81 -18.61 -5.12
N HIS A 326 -1.61 -18.13 -3.91
CA HIS A 326 -0.48 -17.28 -3.54
C HIS A 326 0.27 -17.81 -2.33
N PHE A 327 1.53 -18.18 -2.53
CA PHE A 327 2.48 -18.49 -1.46
C PHE A 327 3.03 -17.19 -0.90
N THR A 328 2.61 -16.81 0.30
CA THR A 328 2.91 -15.47 0.85
C THR A 328 4.38 -15.30 1.25
N GLY A 329 5.06 -16.41 1.53
CA GLY A 329 6.37 -16.41 2.17
C GLY A 329 6.34 -16.02 3.65
N ASP A 330 5.16 -15.78 4.22
CA ASP A 330 4.99 -15.58 5.66
C ASP A 330 4.74 -16.92 6.36
N LEU A 331 5.25 -17.08 7.56
CA LEU A 331 5.05 -18.24 8.41
C LEU A 331 3.98 -17.94 9.46
N GLY A 332 3.08 -18.91 9.64
CA GLY A 332 2.01 -18.79 10.63
C GLY A 332 1.37 -20.13 10.97
N ARG A 333 0.38 -20.07 11.85
CA ARG A 333 -0.43 -21.22 12.24
C ARG A 333 -1.87 -20.80 12.53
N LEU A 334 -2.80 -21.73 12.41
CA LEU A 334 -4.18 -21.53 12.83
C LEU A 334 -4.40 -22.05 14.26
N ILE A 335 -4.90 -21.20 15.13
CA ILE A 335 -5.26 -21.52 16.51
C ILE A 335 -6.74 -21.21 16.69
N LYS A 336 -7.59 -22.25 16.75
CA LYS A 336 -9.05 -22.11 16.91
C LYS A 336 -9.67 -21.13 15.89
N GLY A 337 -9.26 -21.26 14.61
CA GLY A 337 -9.74 -20.42 13.51
C GLY A 337 -9.10 -19.02 13.41
N ARG A 338 -8.21 -18.67 14.34
CA ARG A 338 -7.46 -17.40 14.34
C ARG A 338 -6.08 -17.62 13.71
N LEU A 339 -5.66 -16.69 12.86
CA LEU A 339 -4.36 -16.75 12.21
C LEU A 339 -3.28 -16.07 13.06
N GLN A 340 -2.28 -16.81 13.49
CA GLN A 340 -1.07 -16.24 14.11
C GLN A 340 0.07 -16.22 13.10
N ILE A 341 0.66 -15.03 12.87
CA ILE A 341 1.81 -14.84 11.97
C ILE A 341 3.07 -14.67 12.80
N VAL A 342 4.06 -15.52 12.60
CA VAL A 342 5.24 -15.59 13.49
C VAL A 342 6.54 -15.15 12.83
N GLY A 343 6.59 -15.09 11.49
CA GLY A 343 7.82 -14.72 10.79
C GLY A 343 7.70 -14.80 9.27
N ARG A 344 8.83 -14.62 8.61
CA ARG A 344 8.98 -14.85 7.17
C ARG A 344 9.90 -16.03 6.91
N LYS A 345 9.47 -16.94 6.03
CA LYS A 345 10.20 -18.15 5.64
C LYS A 345 11.68 -17.89 5.32
N LYS A 346 11.96 -16.81 4.60
CA LYS A 346 13.32 -16.42 4.22
C LYS A 346 14.22 -16.10 5.44
N TYR A 347 13.66 -15.63 6.55
CA TYR A 347 14.38 -15.14 7.71
C TYR A 347 14.25 -16.05 8.93
N SER A 348 13.23 -16.91 8.92
CA SER A 348 12.86 -17.79 10.04
C SER A 348 13.27 -19.24 9.75
N GLN A 349 14.55 -19.53 9.88
CA GLN A 349 15.09 -20.88 9.74
C GLN A 349 15.38 -21.49 11.12
N LEU A 350 15.50 -22.81 11.21
CA LEU A 350 15.91 -23.52 12.43
C LEU A 350 14.96 -23.30 13.65
N GLY A 351 13.65 -23.20 13.42
CA GLY A 351 12.69 -22.90 14.48
C GLY A 351 12.80 -21.49 15.08
N PHE A 352 13.51 -20.60 14.41
CA PHE A 352 13.69 -19.21 14.80
C PHE A 352 12.70 -18.32 14.05
N TYR A 353 11.66 -17.86 14.72
CA TYR A 353 10.59 -17.04 14.14
C TYR A 353 10.90 -15.56 14.31
N ASN A 354 11.32 -14.92 13.24
CA ASN A 354 11.94 -13.59 13.30
C ASN A 354 11.02 -12.50 13.88
N TYR A 355 9.72 -12.52 13.65
CA TYR A 355 8.82 -11.50 14.23
C TYR A 355 8.67 -11.63 15.74
N LEU A 356 8.59 -12.86 16.24
CA LEU A 356 8.51 -13.10 17.69
C LEU A 356 9.79 -12.66 18.40
N VAL A 357 10.94 -12.94 17.80
CA VAL A 357 12.25 -12.54 18.35
C VAL A 357 12.40 -11.03 18.35
N ASP A 358 12.04 -10.35 17.26
CA ASP A 358 12.11 -8.89 17.19
C ASP A 358 11.25 -8.24 18.28
N ASP A 359 10.02 -8.73 18.48
CA ASP A 359 9.10 -8.20 19.51
C ASP A 359 9.64 -8.41 20.92
N GLU A 360 10.20 -9.59 21.20
CA GLU A 360 10.82 -9.88 22.50
C GLU A 360 12.03 -8.99 22.78
N VAL A 361 12.87 -8.77 21.76
CA VAL A 361 14.03 -7.88 21.88
C VAL A 361 13.58 -6.44 22.13
N LEU A 362 12.55 -5.96 21.44
CA LEU A 362 12.00 -4.61 21.62
C LEU A 362 11.39 -4.44 23.02
N LYS A 363 10.58 -5.40 23.50
CA LYS A 363 9.98 -5.39 24.83
C LYS A 363 11.05 -5.38 25.94
N ALA A 364 12.11 -6.16 25.76
CA ALA A 364 13.18 -6.28 26.77
C ALA A 364 14.15 -5.09 26.80
N ASN A 365 14.12 -4.19 25.78
CA ASN A 365 15.13 -3.16 25.59
C ASN A 365 14.53 -1.82 25.11
N SER A 366 14.00 -1.03 26.03
CA SER A 366 13.34 0.25 25.73
C SER A 366 14.19 1.30 24.98
N LYS A 367 15.51 1.14 24.97
CA LYS A 367 16.45 2.02 24.26
C LYS A 367 16.81 1.55 22.84
N ILE A 368 16.27 0.41 22.40
CA ILE A 368 16.33 0.00 20.99
C ILE A 368 15.28 0.77 20.20
N LYS A 369 15.68 1.33 19.07
CA LYS A 369 14.78 2.08 18.16
C LYS A 369 14.23 1.21 17.03
N GLU A 370 15.07 0.34 16.51
CA GLU A 370 14.73 -0.63 15.45
C GLU A 370 15.51 -1.90 15.65
N THR A 371 14.90 -3.03 15.29
CA THR A 371 15.53 -4.34 15.27
C THR A 371 15.11 -5.11 14.03
N PHE A 372 15.96 -6.04 13.60
CA PHE A 372 15.65 -7.01 12.56
C PHE A 372 16.41 -8.31 12.86
N SER A 373 15.65 -9.38 13.10
CA SER A 373 16.19 -10.70 13.37
C SER A 373 16.10 -11.61 12.14
N PHE A 374 17.08 -12.47 11.97
CA PHE A 374 17.13 -13.46 10.88
C PHE A 374 18.13 -14.57 11.17
N ALA A 375 17.89 -15.72 10.53
CA ALA A 375 18.84 -16.82 10.50
C ALA A 375 19.65 -16.79 9.20
N PHE A 376 20.96 -17.01 9.31
CA PHE A 376 21.90 -17.06 8.20
C PHE A 376 23.09 -17.95 8.53
N ASN A 377 23.49 -18.85 7.62
CA ASN A 377 24.61 -19.80 7.82
C ASN A 377 24.52 -20.55 9.15
N ASN A 378 23.36 -21.12 9.46
CA ASN A 378 23.08 -21.85 10.70
C ASN A 378 23.28 -21.05 12.01
N GLN A 379 23.32 -19.72 11.90
CA GLN A 379 23.43 -18.84 13.06
C GLN A 379 22.22 -17.90 13.11
N LYS A 380 21.85 -17.46 14.32
CA LYS A 380 20.73 -16.55 14.59
C LYS A 380 21.27 -15.15 14.89
N TYR A 381 20.79 -14.15 14.17
CA TYR A 381 21.26 -12.78 14.28
C TYR A 381 20.15 -11.82 14.66
N VAL A 382 20.50 -10.81 15.45
CA VAL A 382 19.71 -9.60 15.69
C VAL A 382 20.56 -8.39 15.32
N VAL A 383 20.16 -7.67 14.28
CA VAL A 383 20.74 -6.37 13.94
C VAL A 383 19.83 -5.29 14.54
N TYR A 384 20.40 -4.34 15.28
CA TYR A 384 19.64 -3.37 16.06
C TYR A 384 20.26 -1.97 16.01
N THR A 385 19.42 -0.95 16.29
CA THR A 385 19.85 0.44 16.47
C THR A 385 19.50 0.90 17.90
N GLY A 386 20.39 1.68 18.51
CA GLY A 386 20.20 2.12 19.90
C GLY A 386 21.11 1.41 20.89
N VAL A 387 20.61 1.12 22.07
CA VAL A 387 21.35 0.51 23.17
C VAL A 387 20.62 -0.77 23.62
N ILE A 388 21.35 -1.88 23.64
CA ILE A 388 20.86 -3.16 24.14
C ILE A 388 21.31 -3.36 25.58
N THR A 389 20.41 -3.75 26.45
CA THR A 389 20.69 -4.03 27.87
C THR A 389 20.43 -5.49 28.22
N LYS A 390 19.53 -6.16 27.50
CA LYS A 390 19.19 -7.56 27.71
C LYS A 390 19.32 -8.33 26.39
N LYS A 391 20.03 -9.44 26.42
CA LYS A 391 20.24 -10.34 25.28
C LYS A 391 19.60 -11.69 25.53
N MET A 392 19.13 -12.34 24.49
CA MET A 392 18.67 -13.72 24.49
C MET A 392 19.85 -14.66 24.20
N ASN A 393 19.85 -15.82 24.78
CA ASN A 393 20.89 -16.82 24.55
C ASN A 393 20.86 -17.38 23.13
N GLY A 394 22.01 -17.74 22.59
CA GLY A 394 22.14 -18.37 21.28
C GLY A 394 21.92 -17.42 20.10
N ILE A 395 21.90 -16.11 20.32
CA ILE A 395 21.73 -15.08 19.30
C ILE A 395 22.94 -14.16 19.23
N ILE A 396 23.42 -13.88 18.03
CA ILE A 396 24.51 -12.94 17.76
C ILE A 396 23.90 -11.55 17.53
N TYR A 397 24.35 -10.58 18.31
CA TYR A 397 23.85 -9.21 18.24
C TYR A 397 24.84 -8.29 17.53
N LYS A 398 24.39 -7.61 16.48
CA LYS A 398 25.17 -6.63 15.71
C LYS A 398 24.51 -5.26 15.76
N ARG A 399 25.22 -4.28 16.31
CA ARG A 399 24.75 -2.89 16.32
C ARG A 399 24.96 -2.25 14.96
N ALA A 400 23.96 -1.54 14.46
CA ALA A 400 24.03 -0.74 13.27
C ALA A 400 23.63 0.72 13.56
N ASN A 401 24.16 1.67 12.79
CA ASN A 401 23.73 3.07 12.88
C ASN A 401 22.30 3.23 12.35
N LYS A 402 21.92 2.36 11.41
CA LYS A 402 20.60 2.32 10.79
C LYS A 402 20.34 0.92 10.23
N ILE A 403 19.11 0.41 10.42
CA ILE A 403 18.65 -0.77 9.69
C ILE A 403 18.47 -0.40 8.23
N PRO A 404 19.12 -1.12 7.29
CA PRO A 404 18.91 -0.85 5.87
C PRO A 404 17.50 -1.30 5.47
N HIS A 405 16.73 -0.38 4.91
CA HIS A 405 15.39 -0.64 4.42
C HIS A 405 15.34 -0.53 2.91
N ASP A 406 14.34 -1.18 2.32
CA ASP A 406 14.04 -1.02 0.91
C ASP A 406 13.72 0.46 0.58
N LEU A 407 14.07 0.88 -0.64
CA LEU A 407 13.90 2.27 -1.06
C LEU A 407 12.43 2.66 -1.26
N LYS A 408 11.55 1.67 -1.45
CA LYS A 408 10.16 1.87 -1.82
C LYS A 408 9.27 2.22 -0.61
N HIS A 409 9.14 1.31 0.31
CA HIS A 409 8.20 1.45 1.43
C HIS A 409 8.90 1.80 2.74
N LYS A 410 10.21 1.61 2.80
CA LYS A 410 11.03 1.70 4.02
C LYS A 410 10.49 0.82 5.16
N THR A 411 9.68 -0.18 4.83
CA THR A 411 9.02 -1.08 5.76
C THR A 411 9.67 -2.45 5.81
N LYS A 412 10.32 -2.86 4.69
CA LYS A 412 11.01 -4.13 4.61
C LYS A 412 12.51 -3.90 4.69
N ALA A 413 13.19 -4.69 5.50
CA ALA A 413 14.64 -4.63 5.57
C ALA A 413 15.29 -5.09 4.25
N ASP A 414 16.38 -4.44 3.87
CA ASP A 414 17.22 -4.83 2.74
C ASP A 414 18.18 -5.95 3.20
N TYR A 415 17.78 -7.18 2.93
CA TYR A 415 18.47 -8.38 3.43
C TYR A 415 19.93 -8.49 2.95
N SER A 416 20.23 -8.10 1.73
CA SER A 416 21.60 -8.17 1.21
C SER A 416 22.54 -7.28 2.03
N ARG A 417 22.10 -6.07 2.35
CA ARG A 417 22.85 -5.15 3.20
C ARG A 417 22.92 -5.58 4.68
N LEU A 418 21.92 -6.33 5.15
CA LEU A 418 21.98 -6.91 6.49
C LEU A 418 23.05 -8.00 6.59
N ILE A 419 23.18 -8.84 5.55
CA ILE A 419 24.27 -9.82 5.46
C ILE A 419 25.63 -9.14 5.48
N ASP A 420 25.80 -8.03 4.78
CA ASP A 420 27.05 -7.26 4.81
C ASP A 420 27.39 -6.76 6.22
N ILE A 421 26.38 -6.42 7.04
CA ILE A 421 26.57 -5.96 8.41
C ILE A 421 27.05 -7.12 9.32
N VAL A 422 26.54 -8.32 9.14
CA VAL A 422 26.92 -9.47 9.99
C VAL A 422 28.23 -10.11 9.58
N ASN A 423 28.65 -9.96 8.34
CA ASN A 423 29.95 -10.44 7.84
C ASN A 423 31.12 -9.49 8.16
N ARG A 424 30.84 -8.29 8.65
CA ARG A 424 31.83 -7.35 9.23
C ARG A 424 31.99 -7.56 10.73
#